data_e4e2758c24e5f4a9173b077882007aa9
#
_entry.id   e4e2758c24e5f4a9173b077882007aa9
#
_cell.length_a   1.000
_cell.length_b   1.000
_cell.length_c   1.000
_cell.angle_alpha   90.00
_cell.angle_beta   90.00
_cell.angle_gamma   90.00
#
_symmetry.space_group_name_H-M   'P 1'
#
loop_
_entity.id
_entity.type
_entity.pdbx_description
1 polymer ?
#
loop_
_entity_poly.entity_id
_entity_poly.type
_entity_poly.pdbx_seq_one_letter_code
_entity_poly.pdbx_strand_id
1 'polypeptide(L)'
;MSFLGIDLGTGSLKLAIIDDEGREQCATSVAYAIDTPHPGWAEIDPLVWWRALCEAASRFPDTQRSAVRAIGFSGQMHGVVLSDAHGNPVRPAMLWPDTRALSMLDAWPAPQPNPVAPGMAGPLLRWIALHEPQTVQAARWALQPKDWLRFRLGGDIATDASDACATALADPSGAWDDALLERLGLPREWFAPLVASYAACGTLSAEAARALGLRAGIVIAAGAGDTRCAALGSGLASDGDALLTTGTGGQILVLATEEPDAAPGLHRYRAATDHWYRMAAMQNVGVALEAVRGWLSYEWSDAYRDAFEAGAAPGLTFLPYLTGERTPWLNPAARGGWLGLGLGMSRGAMMRAAFEGVAFSLRAGIDAIRQSGAHVPALRLAGGGSVDARWRQLLADTLHVELHAVDCPNAAARGAAMLGAIAAGHWQADDLASLAPTATRVAGPQDNADLATRYTRFIDLYGRVEPWFASPQT
;
A
#
# COMPACT_ATOMS: atom_id res chain seq x y z
N MET A 1 -10.11 -3.73 -27.78
CA MET A 1 -9.70 -4.90 -26.96
C MET A 1 -9.91 -4.55 -25.50
N SER A 2 -9.94 -5.56 -24.59
CA SER A 2 -10.10 -5.25 -23.16
C SER A 2 -9.18 -6.10 -22.31
N PHE A 3 -8.77 -5.57 -21.16
CA PHE A 3 -7.83 -6.20 -20.23
C PHE A 3 -8.44 -6.24 -18.83
N LEU A 4 -8.35 -7.37 -18.18
CA LEU A 4 -8.89 -7.58 -16.83
C LEU A 4 -7.80 -7.41 -15.79
N GLY A 5 -8.00 -6.50 -14.85
CA GLY A 5 -7.21 -6.38 -13.64
C GLY A 5 -7.93 -7.00 -12.46
N ILE A 6 -7.20 -7.79 -11.70
CA ILE A 6 -7.65 -8.43 -10.46
C ILE A 6 -6.85 -7.80 -9.32
N ASP A 7 -7.54 -7.15 -8.39
CA ASP A 7 -6.94 -6.56 -7.19
C ASP A 7 -7.40 -7.32 -5.95
N LEU A 8 -6.50 -8.11 -5.38
CA LEU A 8 -6.71 -8.93 -4.19
C LEU A 8 -6.35 -8.13 -2.94
N GLY A 9 -7.29 -7.35 -2.42
CA GLY A 9 -7.09 -6.59 -1.18
C GLY A 9 -7.27 -7.42 0.09
N THR A 10 -7.09 -6.79 1.25
CA THR A 10 -7.21 -7.47 2.56
C THR A 10 -8.67 -7.82 2.90
N GLY A 11 -9.62 -6.91 2.64
CA GLY A 11 -11.04 -7.10 2.99
C GLY A 11 -11.97 -7.18 1.78
N SER A 12 -11.45 -7.13 0.56
CA SER A 12 -12.23 -7.26 -0.68
C SER A 12 -11.37 -7.63 -1.87
N LEU A 13 -11.96 -8.32 -2.83
CA LEU A 13 -11.40 -8.49 -4.16
C LEU A 13 -12.12 -7.54 -5.12
N LYS A 14 -11.34 -6.80 -5.93
CA LYS A 14 -11.87 -5.90 -6.94
C LYS A 14 -11.44 -6.34 -8.32
N LEU A 15 -12.31 -6.18 -9.28
CA LEU A 15 -12.05 -6.40 -10.69
C LEU A 15 -12.31 -5.12 -11.47
N ALA A 16 -11.45 -4.81 -12.42
CA ALA A 16 -11.70 -3.76 -13.39
C ALA A 16 -11.37 -4.26 -14.81
N ILE A 17 -12.22 -3.93 -15.75
CA ILE A 17 -11.94 -4.13 -17.18
C ILE A 17 -11.62 -2.77 -17.78
N ILE A 18 -10.47 -2.66 -18.44
CA ILE A 18 -10.04 -1.47 -19.16
C ILE A 18 -10.01 -1.72 -20.67
N ASP A 19 -10.17 -0.64 -21.45
CA ASP A 19 -10.05 -0.69 -22.92
C ASP A 19 -8.60 -0.53 -23.39
N ASP A 20 -8.41 -0.44 -24.70
CA ASP A 20 -7.12 -0.26 -25.36
C ASP A 20 -6.57 1.18 -25.28
N GLU A 21 -7.30 2.12 -24.69
CA GLU A 21 -6.80 3.43 -24.27
C GLU A 21 -6.59 3.52 -22.74
N GLY A 22 -6.68 2.39 -22.03
CA GLY A 22 -6.45 2.32 -20.58
C GLY A 22 -7.59 2.89 -19.72
N ARG A 23 -8.78 3.14 -20.31
CA ARG A 23 -9.94 3.67 -19.59
C ARG A 23 -10.78 2.53 -19.01
N GLU A 24 -11.21 2.71 -17.76
CA GLU A 24 -12.10 1.74 -17.11
C GLU A 24 -13.46 1.68 -17.82
N GLN A 25 -13.87 0.48 -18.22
CA GLN A 25 -15.16 0.20 -18.84
C GLN A 25 -16.19 -0.24 -17.80
N CYS A 26 -15.76 -1.07 -16.86
CA CYS A 26 -16.59 -1.53 -15.75
C CYS A 26 -15.71 -2.08 -14.61
N ALA A 27 -16.25 -2.05 -13.42
CA ALA A 27 -15.61 -2.62 -12.23
C ALA A 27 -16.62 -3.32 -11.33
N THR A 28 -16.16 -4.28 -10.56
CA THR A 28 -16.94 -4.96 -9.51
C THR A 28 -16.10 -5.19 -8.28
N SER A 29 -16.76 -5.40 -7.14
CA SER A 29 -16.07 -5.70 -5.88
C SER A 29 -16.87 -6.71 -5.06
N VAL A 30 -16.17 -7.65 -4.42
CA VAL A 30 -16.73 -8.59 -3.45
C VAL A 30 -15.96 -8.46 -2.15
N ALA A 31 -16.67 -8.10 -1.09
CA ALA A 31 -16.09 -8.01 0.26
C ALA A 31 -16.03 -9.39 0.91
N TYR A 32 -15.06 -9.58 1.80
CA TYR A 32 -14.94 -10.74 2.67
C TYR A 32 -14.32 -10.34 4.01
N ALA A 33 -14.54 -11.18 5.03
CA ALA A 33 -13.93 -11.00 6.34
C ALA A 33 -12.61 -11.78 6.42
N ILE A 34 -11.71 -11.31 7.25
CA ILE A 34 -10.53 -12.03 7.72
C ILE A 34 -10.84 -12.67 9.07
N ASP A 35 -10.22 -13.80 9.35
CA ASP A 35 -10.33 -14.49 10.63
C ASP A 35 -9.27 -13.98 11.60
N THR A 36 -9.68 -13.80 12.85
CA THR A 36 -8.81 -13.41 13.97
C THR A 36 -8.90 -14.45 15.08
N PRO A 37 -8.36 -15.68 14.87
CA PRO A 37 -8.55 -16.79 15.81
C PRO A 37 -7.95 -16.55 17.19
N HIS A 38 -6.95 -15.65 17.26
CA HIS A 38 -6.33 -15.20 18.51
C HIS A 38 -6.04 -13.68 18.44
N PRO A 39 -5.89 -12.99 19.56
CA PRO A 39 -5.46 -11.59 19.56
C PRO A 39 -4.16 -11.39 18.78
N GLY A 40 -4.18 -10.47 17.82
CA GLY A 40 -3.03 -10.16 16.95
C GLY A 40 -2.82 -11.13 15.78
N TRP A 41 -3.65 -12.15 15.61
CA TRP A 41 -3.62 -13.05 14.45
C TRP A 41 -4.54 -12.54 13.35
N ALA A 42 -4.13 -12.71 12.11
CA ALA A 42 -4.94 -12.36 10.94
C ALA A 42 -4.75 -13.40 9.83
N GLU A 43 -5.78 -14.19 9.62
CA GLU A 43 -5.77 -15.33 8.71
C GLU A 43 -6.97 -15.32 7.76
N ILE A 44 -6.87 -16.07 6.65
CA ILE A 44 -7.99 -16.34 5.75
C ILE A 44 -7.79 -17.67 5.01
N ASP A 45 -8.86 -18.41 4.79
CA ASP A 45 -8.85 -19.53 3.84
C ASP A 45 -8.67 -18.97 2.42
N PRO A 46 -7.59 -19.31 1.69
CA PRO A 46 -7.37 -18.81 0.32
C PRO A 46 -8.52 -19.12 -0.65
N LEU A 47 -9.31 -20.16 -0.40
CA LEU A 47 -10.49 -20.47 -1.20
C LEU A 47 -11.59 -19.41 -1.10
N VAL A 48 -11.58 -18.53 -0.07
CA VAL A 48 -12.44 -17.35 -0.01
C VAL A 48 -12.15 -16.43 -1.17
N TRP A 49 -10.87 -16.20 -1.49
CA TRP A 49 -10.46 -15.36 -2.61
C TRP A 49 -10.90 -15.92 -3.97
N TRP A 50 -10.78 -17.25 -4.13
CA TRP A 50 -11.25 -17.91 -5.34
C TRP A 50 -12.77 -17.75 -5.51
N ARG A 51 -13.54 -17.96 -4.45
CA ARG A 51 -15.01 -17.76 -4.48
C ARG A 51 -15.37 -16.31 -4.78
N ALA A 52 -14.69 -15.35 -4.13
CA ALA A 52 -14.90 -13.92 -4.38
C ALA A 52 -14.57 -13.53 -5.83
N LEU A 53 -13.50 -14.10 -6.41
CA LEU A 53 -13.14 -13.88 -7.80
C LEU A 53 -14.22 -14.38 -8.76
N CYS A 54 -14.72 -15.60 -8.56
CA CYS A 54 -15.81 -16.17 -9.37
C CYS A 54 -17.08 -15.32 -9.27
N GLU A 55 -17.45 -14.90 -8.06
CA GLU A 55 -18.61 -14.06 -7.83
C GLU A 55 -18.44 -12.68 -8.49
N ALA A 56 -17.30 -12.01 -8.30
CA ALA A 56 -17.04 -10.72 -8.93
C ALA A 56 -17.08 -10.81 -10.47
N ALA A 57 -16.46 -11.83 -11.05
CA ALA A 57 -16.47 -12.05 -12.49
C ALA A 57 -17.89 -12.30 -13.06
N SER A 58 -18.74 -13.00 -12.32
CA SER A 58 -20.12 -13.27 -12.74
C SER A 58 -21.00 -12.02 -12.86
N ARG A 59 -20.60 -10.93 -12.18
CA ARG A 59 -21.33 -9.64 -12.21
C ARG A 59 -21.06 -8.83 -13.48
N PHE A 60 -20.03 -9.18 -14.27
CA PHE A 60 -19.77 -8.54 -15.54
C PHE A 60 -20.69 -9.08 -16.64
N PRO A 61 -21.17 -8.22 -17.57
CA PRO A 61 -21.88 -8.68 -18.76
C PRO A 61 -21.03 -9.62 -19.61
N ASP A 62 -21.67 -10.60 -20.28
CA ASP A 62 -20.99 -11.56 -21.16
C ASP A 62 -20.19 -10.89 -22.27
N THR A 63 -20.70 -9.77 -22.81
CA THR A 63 -20.02 -8.97 -23.83
C THR A 63 -18.69 -8.42 -23.36
N GLN A 64 -18.60 -7.98 -22.11
CA GLN A 64 -17.37 -7.49 -21.51
C GLN A 64 -16.40 -8.66 -21.24
N ARG A 65 -16.89 -9.76 -20.66
CA ARG A 65 -16.07 -10.94 -20.40
C ARG A 65 -15.46 -11.53 -21.67
N SER A 66 -16.24 -11.63 -22.75
CA SER A 66 -15.76 -12.17 -24.03
C SER A 66 -14.74 -11.27 -24.74
N ALA A 67 -14.71 -9.99 -24.42
CA ALA A 67 -13.76 -9.02 -24.97
C ALA A 67 -12.37 -9.08 -24.30
N VAL A 68 -12.23 -9.70 -23.11
CA VAL A 68 -10.96 -9.80 -22.38
C VAL A 68 -9.91 -10.58 -23.15
N ARG A 69 -8.69 -10.04 -23.22
CA ARG A 69 -7.54 -10.61 -23.95
C ARG A 69 -6.35 -10.94 -23.05
N ALA A 70 -6.23 -10.26 -21.93
CA ALA A 70 -5.20 -10.55 -20.94
C ALA A 70 -5.71 -10.29 -19.53
N ILE A 71 -5.04 -10.88 -18.55
CA ILE A 71 -5.32 -10.76 -17.12
C ILE A 71 -4.05 -10.31 -16.43
N GLY A 72 -4.16 -9.30 -15.56
CA GLY A 72 -3.08 -8.90 -14.65
C GLY A 72 -3.53 -8.95 -13.21
N PHE A 73 -2.57 -9.02 -12.30
CA PHE A 73 -2.77 -9.16 -10.87
C PHE A 73 -2.18 -8.00 -10.08
N SER A 74 -2.95 -7.56 -9.11
CA SER A 74 -2.55 -6.76 -7.97
C SER A 74 -2.90 -7.54 -6.70
N GLY A 75 -2.09 -7.46 -5.66
CA GLY A 75 -2.44 -8.12 -4.41
C GLY A 75 -1.84 -7.45 -3.18
N GLN A 76 -2.55 -7.62 -2.05
CA GLN A 76 -2.04 -7.22 -0.75
C GLN A 76 -0.65 -7.80 -0.53
N MET A 77 0.25 -6.94 -0.04
CA MET A 77 1.65 -7.30 0.18
C MET A 77 1.85 -8.02 1.52
N HIS A 78 3.03 -8.59 1.68
CA HIS A 78 3.53 -9.14 2.94
C HIS A 78 2.89 -10.46 3.40
N GLY A 79 1.64 -10.75 3.05
CA GLY A 79 1.00 -12.02 3.41
C GLY A 79 1.65 -13.23 2.76
N VAL A 80 1.37 -14.44 3.29
CA VAL A 80 1.93 -15.68 2.77
C VAL A 80 0.90 -16.82 2.73
N VAL A 81 0.90 -17.57 1.63
CA VAL A 81 0.14 -18.81 1.44
C VAL A 81 1.13 -19.95 1.33
N LEU A 82 1.15 -20.84 2.31
CA LEU A 82 1.86 -22.10 2.19
C LEU A 82 0.97 -23.13 1.48
N SER A 83 1.52 -23.76 0.44
CA SER A 83 0.80 -24.76 -0.36
C SER A 83 1.66 -25.98 -0.68
N ASP A 84 0.99 -27.09 -0.96
CA ASP A 84 1.62 -28.31 -1.45
C ASP A 84 2.11 -28.16 -2.92
N ALA A 85 2.64 -29.23 -3.48
CA ALA A 85 3.14 -29.24 -4.86
C ALA A 85 2.04 -29.00 -5.92
N HIS A 86 0.79 -29.23 -5.56
CA HIS A 86 -0.39 -29.03 -6.43
C HIS A 86 -1.04 -27.65 -6.24
N GLY A 87 -0.51 -26.82 -5.32
CA GLY A 87 -1.06 -25.50 -5.00
C GLY A 87 -2.22 -25.52 -4.02
N ASN A 88 -2.53 -26.67 -3.39
CA ASN A 88 -3.53 -26.69 -2.34
C ASN A 88 -2.96 -26.04 -1.07
N PRO A 89 -3.68 -25.09 -0.44
CA PRO A 89 -3.22 -24.51 0.81
C PRO A 89 -3.08 -25.58 1.89
N VAL A 90 -1.94 -25.61 2.58
CA VAL A 90 -1.71 -26.55 3.70
C VAL A 90 -2.15 -25.98 5.05
N ARG A 91 -2.49 -24.71 5.06
CA ARG A 91 -3.08 -23.96 6.18
C ARG A 91 -3.76 -22.69 5.68
N PRO A 92 -4.56 -21.97 6.51
CA PRO A 92 -5.01 -20.62 6.19
C PRO A 92 -3.83 -19.68 5.90
N ALA A 93 -3.99 -18.77 4.93
CA ALA A 93 -3.01 -17.74 4.65
C ALA A 93 -2.83 -16.81 5.86
N MET A 94 -1.61 -16.40 6.13
CA MET A 94 -1.32 -15.35 7.12
C MET A 94 -1.20 -14.01 6.40
N LEU A 95 -1.78 -12.96 6.99
CA LEU A 95 -1.91 -11.66 6.34
C LEU A 95 -1.03 -10.59 7.02
N TRP A 96 -0.81 -9.47 6.34
CA TRP A 96 0.05 -8.40 6.82
C TRP A 96 -0.33 -7.76 8.19
N PRO A 97 -1.61 -7.76 8.65
CA PRO A 97 -1.94 -7.27 9.98
C PRO A 97 -1.56 -8.23 11.11
N ASP A 98 -1.10 -9.44 10.78
CA ASP A 98 -0.72 -10.44 11.77
C ASP A 98 0.52 -10.01 12.55
N THR A 99 0.43 -10.05 13.87
CA THR A 99 1.52 -9.62 14.77
C THR A 99 2.17 -10.78 15.54
N ARG A 100 1.75 -12.05 15.30
CA ARG A 100 2.28 -13.21 16.04
C ARG A 100 3.80 -13.37 15.93
N ALA A 101 4.38 -12.92 14.83
CA ALA A 101 5.81 -13.03 14.56
C ALA A 101 6.64 -11.85 15.14
N LEU A 102 6.08 -11.03 16.04
CA LEU A 102 6.80 -9.91 16.64
C LEU A 102 8.14 -10.32 17.30
N SER A 103 8.17 -11.45 18.00
CA SER A 103 9.38 -12.00 18.63
C SER A 103 10.40 -12.56 17.65
N MET A 104 10.07 -12.62 16.35
CA MET A 104 11.00 -13.11 15.31
C MET A 104 11.90 -12.01 14.76
N LEU A 105 11.61 -10.74 14.99
CA LEU A 105 12.27 -9.61 14.33
C LEU A 105 13.77 -9.52 14.65
N ASP A 106 14.19 -9.94 15.82
CA ASP A 106 15.61 -9.94 16.26
C ASP A 106 16.50 -10.90 15.41
N ALA A 107 15.89 -11.78 14.60
CA ALA A 107 16.62 -12.67 13.71
C ALA A 107 17.21 -11.96 12.49
N TRP A 108 16.68 -10.78 12.12
CA TRP A 108 17.19 -10.00 10.99
C TRP A 108 18.45 -9.22 11.37
N PRO A 109 19.52 -9.30 10.55
CA PRO A 109 20.73 -8.53 10.81
C PRO A 109 20.46 -7.02 10.58
N ALA A 110 21.12 -6.17 11.35
CA ALA A 110 21.09 -4.72 11.13
C ALA A 110 22.38 -4.29 10.39
N PRO A 111 22.34 -3.27 9.52
CA PRO A 111 21.13 -2.55 9.08
C PRO A 111 20.31 -3.32 8.05
N GLN A 112 19.00 -3.08 8.00
CA GLN A 112 18.12 -3.61 6.96
C GLN A 112 17.88 -2.58 5.87
N PRO A 113 17.71 -3.00 4.58
CA PRO A 113 17.38 -2.11 3.48
C PRO A 113 16.06 -1.35 3.69
N ASN A 114 15.11 -2.00 4.35
CA ASN A 114 13.80 -1.48 4.74
C ASN A 114 13.49 -1.92 6.18
N PRO A 115 12.65 -1.17 6.90
CA PRO A 115 12.13 -1.61 8.18
C PRO A 115 11.39 -2.96 8.08
N VAL A 116 11.73 -3.92 8.94
CA VAL A 116 11.07 -5.22 9.01
C VAL A 116 9.90 -5.14 10.00
N ALA A 117 8.74 -5.66 9.59
CA ALA A 117 7.53 -5.69 10.38
C ALA A 117 7.02 -7.14 10.60
N PRO A 118 6.33 -7.43 11.72
CA PRO A 118 5.94 -8.81 12.08
C PRO A 118 5.03 -9.47 11.05
N GLY A 119 4.18 -8.70 10.36
CA GLY A 119 3.27 -9.20 9.32
C GLY A 119 3.90 -9.39 7.94
N MET A 120 5.21 -9.19 7.78
CA MET A 120 5.89 -9.51 6.53
C MET A 120 6.10 -11.01 6.39
N ALA A 121 6.15 -11.50 5.15
CA ALA A 121 6.26 -12.95 4.86
C ALA A 121 7.47 -13.60 5.56
N GLY A 122 8.62 -12.93 5.61
CA GLY A 122 9.81 -13.43 6.28
C GLY A 122 9.58 -13.78 7.77
N PRO A 123 9.20 -12.82 8.64
CA PRO A 123 8.87 -13.09 10.02
C PRO A 123 7.78 -14.14 10.20
N LEU A 124 6.71 -14.11 9.39
CA LEU A 124 5.62 -15.08 9.45
C LEU A 124 6.12 -16.49 9.12
N LEU A 125 6.92 -16.65 8.06
CA LEU A 125 7.52 -17.94 7.69
C LEU A 125 8.50 -18.45 8.76
N ARG A 126 9.29 -17.56 9.35
CA ARG A 126 10.19 -17.93 10.47
C ARG A 126 9.39 -18.43 11.66
N TRP A 127 8.25 -17.79 11.99
CA TRP A 127 7.37 -18.25 13.05
C TRP A 127 6.81 -19.64 12.74
N ILE A 128 6.33 -19.89 11.50
CA ILE A 128 5.82 -21.20 11.07
C ILE A 128 6.92 -22.26 11.18
N ALA A 129 8.13 -21.97 10.71
CA ALA A 129 9.26 -22.90 10.76
C ALA A 129 9.56 -23.39 12.18
N LEU A 130 9.32 -22.56 13.19
CA LEU A 130 9.57 -22.88 14.59
C LEU A 130 8.38 -23.54 15.30
N HIS A 131 7.14 -23.23 14.90
CA HIS A 131 5.95 -23.61 15.68
C HIS A 131 5.05 -24.62 14.98
N GLU A 132 5.19 -24.80 13.65
CA GLU A 132 4.30 -25.67 12.87
C GLU A 132 5.07 -26.71 12.04
N PRO A 133 5.74 -27.70 12.66
CA PRO A 133 6.59 -28.64 11.92
C PRO A 133 5.80 -29.50 10.92
N GLN A 134 4.52 -29.76 11.14
CA GLN A 134 3.67 -30.49 10.20
C GLN A 134 3.37 -29.64 8.94
N THR A 135 3.13 -28.34 9.12
CA THR A 135 2.97 -27.39 8.01
C THR A 135 4.24 -27.30 7.18
N VAL A 136 5.41 -27.22 7.84
CA VAL A 136 6.72 -27.21 7.18
C VAL A 136 6.91 -28.45 6.30
N GLN A 137 6.56 -29.62 6.83
CA GLN A 137 6.70 -30.88 6.11
C GLN A 137 5.76 -31.01 4.90
N ALA A 138 4.56 -30.42 4.99
CA ALA A 138 3.55 -30.47 3.93
C ALA A 138 3.76 -29.40 2.84
N ALA A 139 4.45 -28.30 3.18
CA ALA A 139 4.64 -27.18 2.29
C ALA A 139 5.66 -27.47 1.20
N ARG A 140 5.32 -27.07 -0.04
CA ARG A 140 6.25 -27.04 -1.18
C ARG A 140 6.52 -25.63 -1.64
N TRP A 141 5.54 -24.73 -1.49
CA TRP A 141 5.62 -23.35 -1.94
C TRP A 141 5.18 -22.38 -0.84
N ALA A 142 5.89 -21.28 -0.70
CA ALA A 142 5.50 -20.09 0.05
C ALA A 142 5.21 -18.97 -0.95
N LEU A 143 3.94 -18.77 -1.29
CA LEU A 143 3.50 -17.86 -2.32
C LEU A 143 2.92 -16.58 -1.69
N GLN A 144 3.07 -15.44 -2.40
CA GLN A 144 2.30 -14.26 -2.07
C GLN A 144 0.81 -14.49 -2.41
N PRO A 145 -0.15 -13.81 -1.77
CA PRO A 145 -1.58 -14.03 -2.00
C PRO A 145 -1.98 -13.98 -3.49
N LYS A 146 -1.48 -12.96 -4.24
CA LYS A 146 -1.75 -12.84 -5.68
C LYS A 146 -1.17 -13.99 -6.49
N ASP A 147 0.02 -14.48 -6.12
CA ASP A 147 0.72 -15.54 -6.85
C ASP A 147 0.01 -16.88 -6.68
N TRP A 148 -0.50 -17.15 -5.49
CA TRP A 148 -1.34 -18.31 -5.25
C TRP A 148 -2.64 -18.24 -6.09
N LEU A 149 -3.31 -17.09 -6.12
CA LEU A 149 -4.54 -16.92 -6.90
C LEU A 149 -4.26 -17.02 -8.40
N ARG A 150 -3.15 -16.45 -8.89
CA ARG A 150 -2.69 -16.59 -10.27
C ARG A 150 -2.45 -18.06 -10.64
N PHE A 151 -1.73 -18.80 -9.79
CA PHE A 151 -1.48 -20.23 -10.00
C PHE A 151 -2.79 -21.01 -10.09
N ARG A 152 -3.77 -20.69 -9.24
CA ARG A 152 -5.10 -21.30 -9.26
C ARG A 152 -5.84 -21.06 -10.59
N LEU A 153 -5.55 -19.99 -11.31
CA LEU A 153 -6.10 -19.72 -12.63
C LEU A 153 -5.41 -20.50 -13.76
N GLY A 154 -4.29 -21.13 -13.52
CA GLY A 154 -3.47 -21.80 -14.52
C GLY A 154 -2.20 -21.01 -14.88
N GLY A 155 -1.84 -20.01 -14.10
CA GLY A 155 -0.54 -19.35 -14.19
C GLY A 155 0.60 -20.24 -13.69
N ASP A 156 1.81 -19.86 -14.05
CA ASP A 156 3.02 -20.56 -13.61
C ASP A 156 3.34 -20.27 -12.14
N ILE A 157 4.10 -21.14 -11.48
CA ILE A 157 4.69 -20.88 -10.17
C ILE A 157 5.83 -19.88 -10.35
N ALA A 158 5.57 -18.63 -9.98
CA ALA A 158 6.53 -17.53 -9.99
C ALA A 158 6.10 -16.46 -8.98
N THR A 159 6.96 -15.51 -8.69
CA THR A 159 6.61 -14.23 -8.05
C THR A 159 7.36 -13.11 -8.74
N ASP A 160 6.97 -11.87 -8.49
CA ASP A 160 7.65 -10.74 -9.08
C ASP A 160 8.60 -10.04 -8.09
N ALA A 161 9.66 -9.40 -8.62
CA ALA A 161 10.68 -8.74 -7.80
C ALA A 161 10.08 -7.60 -6.93
N SER A 162 9.00 -6.94 -7.41
CA SER A 162 8.38 -5.84 -6.66
C SER A 162 7.69 -6.34 -5.38
N ASP A 163 7.10 -7.52 -5.39
CA ASP A 163 6.48 -8.12 -4.20
C ASP A 163 7.53 -8.83 -3.34
N ALA A 164 8.50 -9.53 -3.96
CA ALA A 164 9.58 -10.19 -3.24
C ALA A 164 10.39 -9.24 -2.34
N CYS A 165 10.73 -8.02 -2.83
CA CYS A 165 11.46 -7.05 -2.02
C CYS A 165 10.66 -6.53 -0.79
N ALA A 166 9.37 -6.78 -0.72
CA ALA A 166 8.52 -6.45 0.42
C ALA A 166 8.35 -7.59 1.44
N THR A 167 8.96 -8.75 1.19
CA THR A 167 8.87 -9.93 2.06
C THR A 167 9.83 -9.90 3.25
N ALA A 168 10.82 -9.00 3.25
CA ALA A 168 12.00 -9.01 4.11
C ALA A 168 12.91 -10.23 3.92
N LEU A 169 12.87 -10.87 2.74
CA LEU A 169 13.66 -12.05 2.37
C LEU A 169 14.43 -11.88 1.06
N ALA A 170 14.23 -10.77 0.37
CA ALA A 170 14.97 -10.42 -0.84
C ALA A 170 16.10 -9.43 -0.52
N ASP A 171 17.17 -9.53 -1.28
CA ASP A 171 18.26 -8.56 -1.25
C ASP A 171 17.85 -7.22 -1.91
N PRO A 172 18.67 -6.17 -1.84
CA PRO A 172 18.38 -4.89 -2.48
C PRO A 172 18.17 -4.97 -4.00
N SER A 173 18.74 -5.97 -4.68
CA SER A 173 18.52 -6.18 -6.13
C SER A 173 17.13 -6.74 -6.45
N GLY A 174 16.39 -7.21 -5.44
CA GLY A 174 15.11 -7.87 -5.56
C GLY A 174 15.19 -9.38 -5.72
N ALA A 175 16.42 -9.96 -5.67
CA ALA A 175 16.60 -11.41 -5.66
C ALA A 175 16.42 -11.99 -4.25
N TRP A 176 16.09 -13.28 -4.15
CA TRP A 176 16.05 -13.96 -2.86
C TRP A 176 17.43 -13.97 -2.21
N ASP A 177 17.51 -13.56 -0.95
CA ASP A 177 18.73 -13.56 -0.15
C ASP A 177 18.97 -14.97 0.44
N ASP A 178 19.70 -15.81 -0.30
CA ASP A 178 19.94 -17.21 0.08
C ASP A 178 20.68 -17.32 1.44
N ALA A 179 21.58 -16.39 1.76
CA ALA A 179 22.28 -16.38 3.03
C ALA A 179 21.32 -16.03 4.20
N LEU A 180 20.40 -15.11 3.97
CA LEU A 180 19.36 -14.78 4.96
C LEU A 180 18.38 -15.95 5.13
N LEU A 181 17.96 -16.61 4.04
CA LEU A 181 17.08 -17.77 4.11
C LEU A 181 17.70 -18.90 4.93
N GLU A 182 18.98 -19.22 4.69
CA GLU A 182 19.71 -20.21 5.47
C GLU A 182 19.79 -19.82 6.95
N ARG A 183 20.15 -18.57 7.25
CA ARG A 183 20.20 -18.05 8.62
C ARG A 183 18.86 -18.15 9.35
N LEU A 184 17.76 -17.93 8.63
CA LEU A 184 16.41 -18.02 9.17
C LEU A 184 15.88 -19.47 9.24
N GLY A 185 16.61 -20.44 8.68
CA GLY A 185 16.19 -21.84 8.59
C GLY A 185 14.97 -22.04 7.70
N LEU A 186 14.88 -21.24 6.62
CA LEU A 186 13.80 -21.32 5.63
C LEU A 186 14.26 -22.12 4.42
N PRO A 187 13.52 -23.17 3.98
CA PRO A 187 13.90 -23.97 2.83
C PRO A 187 13.91 -23.13 1.54
N ARG A 188 15.04 -23.08 0.83
CA ARG A 188 15.18 -22.32 -0.44
C ARG A 188 14.14 -22.75 -1.49
N GLU A 189 13.80 -24.01 -1.51
CA GLU A 189 12.83 -24.61 -2.42
C GLU A 189 11.37 -24.13 -2.23
N TRP A 190 11.08 -23.43 -1.17
CA TRP A 190 9.75 -22.83 -0.97
C TRP A 190 9.54 -21.59 -1.85
N PHE A 191 10.62 -20.96 -2.28
CA PHE A 191 10.58 -19.67 -2.94
C PHE A 191 10.58 -19.82 -4.45
N ALA A 192 9.52 -19.30 -5.08
CA ALA A 192 9.30 -19.37 -6.50
C ALA A 192 10.35 -18.56 -7.28
N PRO A 193 10.58 -18.87 -8.58
CA PRO A 193 11.39 -18.05 -9.46
C PRO A 193 10.85 -16.62 -9.54
N LEU A 194 11.77 -15.65 -9.70
CA LEU A 194 11.45 -14.24 -9.85
C LEU A 194 11.35 -13.88 -11.33
N VAL A 195 10.30 -13.11 -11.66
CA VAL A 195 10.04 -12.61 -13.01
C VAL A 195 9.70 -11.12 -12.96
N ALA A 196 9.67 -10.43 -14.09
CA ALA A 196 9.15 -9.07 -14.16
C ALA A 196 7.64 -9.05 -13.91
N SER A 197 7.12 -8.02 -13.24
CA SER A 197 5.69 -7.91 -12.91
C SER A 197 4.79 -7.96 -14.16
N TYR A 198 5.28 -7.48 -15.27
CA TYR A 198 4.60 -7.48 -16.57
C TYR A 198 4.95 -8.68 -17.47
N ALA A 199 5.75 -9.64 -16.98
CA ALA A 199 6.04 -10.84 -17.74
C ALA A 199 4.81 -11.72 -17.90
N ALA A 200 4.68 -12.36 -19.06
CA ALA A 200 3.71 -13.43 -19.25
C ALA A 200 4.07 -14.61 -18.31
N CYS A 201 3.12 -15.02 -17.49
CA CYS A 201 3.27 -16.02 -16.46
C CYS A 201 2.15 -17.05 -16.52
N GLY A 202 2.07 -17.74 -17.67
CA GLY A 202 1.07 -18.76 -17.98
C GLY A 202 -0.16 -18.22 -18.68
N THR A 203 -1.17 -19.09 -18.79
CA THR A 203 -2.43 -18.79 -19.48
C THR A 203 -3.63 -19.34 -18.69
N LEU A 204 -4.80 -18.70 -18.87
CA LEU A 204 -6.04 -19.09 -18.20
C LEU A 204 -6.42 -20.52 -18.59
N SER A 205 -6.48 -21.42 -17.60
CA SER A 205 -6.88 -22.81 -17.79
C SER A 205 -8.34 -22.95 -18.24
N ALA A 206 -8.68 -24.08 -18.87
CA ALA A 206 -10.05 -24.33 -19.28
C ALA A 206 -11.02 -24.44 -18.10
N GLU A 207 -10.57 -24.91 -16.95
CA GLU A 207 -11.36 -24.99 -15.70
C GLU A 207 -11.66 -23.58 -15.17
N ALA A 208 -10.62 -22.77 -14.98
CA ALA A 208 -10.78 -21.39 -14.48
C ALA A 208 -11.58 -20.52 -15.48
N ALA A 209 -11.36 -20.69 -16.77
CA ALA A 209 -12.11 -19.98 -17.81
C ALA A 209 -13.62 -20.24 -17.71
N ARG A 210 -14.03 -21.50 -17.50
CA ARG A 210 -15.44 -21.84 -17.29
C ARG A 210 -16.00 -21.21 -16.02
N ALA A 211 -15.22 -21.25 -14.91
CA ALA A 211 -15.64 -20.68 -13.63
C ALA A 211 -15.84 -19.15 -13.69
N LEU A 212 -15.00 -18.45 -14.48
CA LEU A 212 -15.03 -17.01 -14.62
C LEU A 212 -15.91 -16.51 -15.80
N GLY A 213 -16.37 -17.40 -16.67
CA GLY A 213 -17.04 -17.03 -17.91
C GLY A 213 -16.14 -16.31 -18.90
N LEU A 214 -14.84 -16.60 -18.90
CA LEU A 214 -13.83 -16.06 -19.80
C LEU A 214 -13.41 -17.10 -20.84
N ARG A 215 -12.60 -16.70 -21.82
CA ARG A 215 -12.02 -17.63 -22.78
C ARG A 215 -10.77 -18.30 -22.21
N ALA A 216 -10.61 -19.59 -22.43
CA ALA A 216 -9.37 -20.28 -22.09
C ALA A 216 -8.19 -19.78 -22.95
N GLY A 217 -6.97 -19.90 -22.42
CA GLY A 217 -5.75 -19.51 -23.12
C GLY A 217 -5.43 -18.02 -23.09
N ILE A 218 -6.21 -17.18 -22.38
CA ILE A 218 -5.91 -15.77 -22.15
C ILE A 218 -4.59 -15.68 -21.37
N VAL A 219 -3.67 -14.81 -21.83
CA VAL A 219 -2.40 -14.56 -21.18
C VAL A 219 -2.61 -13.98 -19.77
N ILE A 220 -1.81 -14.45 -18.82
CA ILE A 220 -1.80 -13.98 -17.45
C ILE A 220 -0.43 -13.34 -17.17
N ALA A 221 -0.42 -12.08 -16.69
CA ALA A 221 0.80 -11.44 -16.21
C ALA A 221 1.18 -11.92 -14.80
N ALA A 222 2.44 -11.82 -14.44
CA ALA A 222 2.91 -12.08 -13.08
C ALA A 222 2.18 -11.20 -12.04
N GLY A 223 2.00 -9.92 -12.35
CA GLY A 223 1.36 -8.97 -11.45
C GLY A 223 2.35 -8.34 -10.46
N ALA A 224 1.86 -7.43 -9.62
CA ALA A 224 2.65 -6.71 -8.63
C ALA A 224 1.86 -6.51 -7.33
N GLY A 225 2.54 -6.06 -6.26
CA GLY A 225 1.88 -5.64 -5.03
C GLY A 225 0.91 -4.47 -5.25
N ASP A 226 -0.11 -4.36 -4.40
CA ASP A 226 -1.22 -3.41 -4.52
C ASP A 226 -0.78 -1.94 -4.63
N THR A 227 0.16 -1.52 -3.78
CA THR A 227 0.72 -0.16 -3.81
C THR A 227 1.38 0.16 -5.15
N ARG A 228 2.10 -0.80 -5.77
CA ARG A 228 2.77 -0.64 -7.07
C ARG A 228 1.76 -0.54 -8.21
N CYS A 229 0.78 -1.44 -8.19
CA CYS A 229 -0.31 -1.40 -9.16
C CYS A 229 -1.14 -0.11 -9.02
N ALA A 230 -1.42 0.33 -7.79
CA ALA A 230 -2.13 1.59 -7.56
C ALA A 230 -1.34 2.80 -8.06
N ALA A 231 -0.02 2.84 -7.85
CA ALA A 231 0.84 3.89 -8.39
C ALA A 231 0.79 3.92 -9.92
N LEU A 232 1.00 2.78 -10.58
CA LEU A 232 0.91 2.65 -12.04
C LEU A 232 -0.48 3.05 -12.54
N GLY A 233 -1.55 2.51 -11.94
CA GLY A 233 -2.93 2.82 -12.32
C GLY A 233 -3.30 4.29 -12.10
N SER A 234 -2.67 4.98 -11.15
CA SER A 234 -2.80 6.42 -10.94
C SER A 234 -1.96 7.26 -11.91
N GLY A 235 -1.20 6.61 -12.81
CA GLY A 235 -0.43 7.26 -13.87
C GLY A 235 1.00 7.64 -13.48
N LEU A 236 1.61 6.96 -12.50
CA LEU A 236 3.04 7.09 -12.23
C LEU A 236 3.81 6.17 -13.18
N ALA A 237 4.54 6.75 -14.11
CA ALA A 237 5.28 6.02 -15.14
C ALA A 237 6.68 6.57 -15.43
N SER A 238 7.01 7.75 -14.90
CA SER A 238 8.28 8.43 -15.16
C SER A 238 9.02 8.78 -13.87
N ASP A 239 10.33 8.99 -13.99
CA ASP A 239 11.16 9.45 -12.87
C ASP A 239 10.60 10.74 -12.26
N GLY A 240 10.56 10.79 -10.93
CA GLY A 240 10.03 11.92 -10.18
C GLY A 240 8.50 11.97 -10.08
N ASP A 241 7.75 11.13 -10.80
CA ASP A 241 6.29 11.03 -10.61
C ASP A 241 5.99 10.67 -9.15
N ALA A 242 5.03 11.38 -8.56
CA ALA A 242 4.76 11.25 -7.14
C ALA A 242 3.26 11.15 -6.83
N LEU A 243 2.93 10.33 -5.83
CA LEU A 243 1.57 10.05 -5.39
C LEU A 243 1.46 10.25 -3.87
N LEU A 244 0.44 10.98 -3.46
CA LEU A 244 -0.06 10.99 -2.09
C LEU A 244 -1.37 10.20 -2.02
N THR A 245 -1.38 9.13 -1.24
CA THR A 245 -2.61 8.44 -0.88
C THR A 245 -3.02 8.80 0.53
N THR A 246 -4.30 9.15 0.72
CA THR A 246 -4.88 9.46 2.02
C THR A 246 -6.07 8.53 2.29
N GLY A 247 -5.91 7.71 3.32
CA GLY A 247 -6.90 6.78 3.82
C GLY A 247 -6.82 6.74 5.34
N THR A 248 -6.91 5.57 5.95
CA THR A 248 -6.65 5.36 7.39
C THR A 248 -5.27 5.89 7.78
N GLY A 249 -4.23 5.46 7.03
CA GLY A 249 -2.91 6.08 7.01
C GLY A 249 -2.70 6.94 5.77
N GLY A 250 -1.46 7.39 5.54
CA GLY A 250 -1.04 8.13 4.36
C GLY A 250 0.28 7.61 3.82
N GLN A 251 0.44 7.67 2.51
CA GLN A 251 1.69 7.28 1.86
C GLN A 251 2.07 8.34 0.82
N ILE A 252 3.33 8.73 0.85
CA ILE A 252 3.93 9.54 -0.22
C ILE A 252 4.93 8.65 -0.92
N LEU A 253 4.67 8.38 -2.19
CA LEU A 253 5.49 7.54 -3.06
C LEU A 253 6.08 8.41 -4.16
N VAL A 254 7.37 8.26 -4.46
CA VAL A 254 8.08 8.95 -5.54
C VAL A 254 8.84 7.93 -6.36
N LEU A 255 8.57 7.86 -7.66
CA LEU A 255 9.31 7.00 -8.58
C LEU A 255 10.75 7.47 -8.77
N ALA A 256 11.62 6.53 -9.03
CA ALA A 256 13.01 6.74 -9.37
C ALA A 256 13.46 5.74 -10.44
N THR A 257 14.25 6.18 -11.42
CA THR A 257 14.80 5.29 -12.45
C THR A 257 15.83 4.33 -11.84
N GLU A 258 16.66 4.83 -10.92
CA GLU A 258 17.69 4.05 -10.24
C GLU A 258 17.27 3.71 -8.81
N GLU A 259 17.94 2.69 -8.24
CA GLU A 259 17.72 2.31 -6.85
C GLU A 259 18.04 3.49 -5.91
N PRO A 260 17.08 3.98 -5.11
CA PRO A 260 17.35 5.04 -4.16
C PRO A 260 18.29 4.57 -3.04
N ASP A 261 19.12 5.47 -2.53
CA ASP A 261 19.89 5.20 -1.31
C ASP A 261 18.97 4.91 -0.12
N ALA A 262 19.45 4.04 0.78
CA ALA A 262 18.76 3.80 2.04
C ALA A 262 18.73 5.08 2.87
N ALA A 263 17.55 5.44 3.37
CA ALA A 263 17.37 6.61 4.22
C ALA A 263 16.52 6.24 5.44
N PRO A 264 16.88 6.74 6.65
CA PRO A 264 16.15 6.43 7.86
C PRO A 264 14.65 6.75 7.73
N GLY A 265 13.82 5.80 8.16
CA GLY A 265 12.37 5.98 8.16
C GLY A 265 11.68 5.90 6.80
N LEU A 266 12.42 5.79 5.70
CA LEU A 266 11.86 5.59 4.37
C LEU A 266 11.91 4.13 3.94
N HIS A 267 10.97 3.76 3.10
CA HIS A 267 11.00 2.49 2.37
C HIS A 267 11.49 2.72 0.94
N ARG A 268 12.22 1.76 0.40
CA ARG A 268 12.61 1.70 -1.00
C ARG A 268 12.27 0.33 -1.57
N TYR A 269 11.61 0.31 -2.72
CA TYR A 269 11.13 -0.92 -3.33
C TYR A 269 11.18 -0.83 -4.86
N ARG A 270 11.19 -1.99 -5.51
CA ARG A 270 10.91 -2.10 -6.95
C ARG A 270 9.48 -1.65 -7.23
N ALA A 271 9.28 -0.90 -8.31
CA ALA A 271 7.97 -0.58 -8.85
C ALA A 271 7.40 -1.76 -9.66
N ALA A 272 6.20 -1.61 -10.19
CA ALA A 272 5.59 -2.61 -11.09
C ALA A 272 6.22 -2.63 -12.49
N THR A 273 7.07 -1.67 -12.80
CA THR A 273 7.90 -1.57 -14.00
C THR A 273 9.38 -1.64 -13.62
N ASP A 274 10.28 -1.29 -14.52
CA ASP A 274 11.72 -1.33 -14.26
C ASP A 274 12.22 -0.23 -13.32
N HIS A 275 11.32 0.63 -12.86
CA HIS A 275 11.62 1.68 -11.90
C HIS A 275 11.73 1.15 -10.46
N TRP A 276 12.22 2.05 -9.61
CA TRP A 276 12.17 1.98 -8.17
C TRP A 276 11.20 3.02 -7.62
N TYR A 277 10.93 2.97 -6.34
CA TYR A 277 10.33 4.08 -5.63
C TYR A 277 10.85 4.18 -4.20
N ARG A 278 10.84 5.40 -3.69
CA ARG A 278 10.97 5.67 -2.26
C ARG A 278 9.61 6.05 -1.70
N MET A 279 9.35 5.64 -0.45
CA MET A 279 8.05 5.84 0.16
C MET A 279 8.19 6.27 1.62
N ALA A 280 7.48 7.34 1.97
CA ALA A 280 7.16 7.69 3.34
C ALA A 280 5.78 7.11 3.68
N ALA A 281 5.69 6.37 4.78
CA ALA A 281 4.44 5.75 5.23
C ALA A 281 4.07 6.28 6.62
N MET A 282 3.02 7.11 6.67
CA MET A 282 2.47 7.66 7.91
C MET A 282 1.26 6.84 8.35
N GLN A 283 1.24 6.47 9.62
CA GLN A 283 0.21 5.57 10.16
C GLN A 283 -1.05 6.32 10.54
N ASN A 284 -0.92 7.57 10.97
CA ASN A 284 -1.99 8.34 11.59
C ASN A 284 -2.45 9.51 10.71
N VAL A 285 -3.22 9.23 9.66
CA VAL A 285 -3.85 10.26 8.82
C VAL A 285 -5.36 10.27 9.04
N GLY A 286 -6.13 9.48 8.31
CA GLY A 286 -7.57 9.42 8.47
C GLY A 286 -8.00 8.88 9.83
N VAL A 287 -7.27 7.90 10.38
CA VAL A 287 -7.58 7.34 11.71
C VAL A 287 -7.47 8.39 12.81
N ALA A 288 -6.49 9.28 12.74
CA ALA A 288 -6.35 10.34 13.73
C ALA A 288 -7.45 11.39 13.59
N LEU A 289 -7.76 11.81 12.37
CA LEU A 289 -8.86 12.76 12.11
C LEU A 289 -10.22 12.19 12.52
N GLU A 290 -10.46 10.90 12.24
CA GLU A 290 -11.70 10.23 12.65
C GLU A 290 -11.84 10.13 14.18
N ALA A 291 -10.76 9.79 14.88
CA ALA A 291 -10.75 9.76 16.34
C ALA A 291 -11.06 11.14 16.93
N VAL A 292 -10.39 12.19 16.42
CA VAL A 292 -10.61 13.57 16.86
C VAL A 292 -12.05 14.02 16.55
N ARG A 293 -12.56 13.72 15.36
CA ARG A 293 -13.95 13.98 14.98
C ARG A 293 -14.92 13.36 15.99
N GLY A 294 -14.70 12.11 16.34
CA GLY A 294 -15.52 11.39 17.33
C GLY A 294 -15.43 12.01 18.73
N TRP A 295 -14.24 12.33 19.22
CA TRP A 295 -14.05 12.96 20.54
C TRP A 295 -14.71 14.34 20.65
N LEU A 296 -14.70 15.10 19.54
CA LEU A 296 -15.32 16.43 19.47
C LEU A 296 -16.80 16.39 19.05
N SER A 297 -17.36 15.18 18.82
CA SER A 297 -18.75 14.97 18.40
C SER A 297 -19.14 15.79 17.16
N TYR A 298 -18.33 15.69 16.11
CA TYR A 298 -18.59 16.33 14.83
C TYR A 298 -19.13 15.36 13.78
N GLU A 299 -20.00 15.86 12.90
CA GLU A 299 -20.16 15.33 11.55
C GLU A 299 -19.09 15.93 10.64
N TRP A 300 -18.69 15.23 9.58
CA TRP A 300 -17.57 15.67 8.73
C TRP A 300 -17.77 17.06 8.12
N SER A 301 -18.97 17.37 7.64
CA SER A 301 -19.31 18.69 7.08
C SER A 301 -19.07 19.82 8.07
N ASP A 302 -19.48 19.61 9.33
CA ASP A 302 -19.32 20.58 10.40
C ASP A 302 -17.87 20.67 10.88
N ALA A 303 -17.16 19.53 10.94
CA ALA A 303 -15.76 19.49 11.27
C ALA A 303 -14.91 20.35 10.33
N TYR A 304 -15.12 20.20 9.02
CA TYR A 304 -14.44 21.05 8.03
C TYR A 304 -14.85 22.52 8.16
N ARG A 305 -16.15 22.81 8.24
CA ARG A 305 -16.63 24.20 8.37
C ARG A 305 -16.02 24.88 9.59
N ASP A 306 -16.22 24.31 10.77
CA ASP A 306 -15.85 24.94 12.04
C ASP A 306 -14.31 25.06 12.20
N ALA A 307 -13.57 24.05 11.73
CA ALA A 307 -12.10 24.09 11.78
C ALA A 307 -11.50 25.20 10.90
N PHE A 308 -12.04 25.39 9.71
CA PHE A 308 -11.52 26.40 8.79
C PHE A 308 -12.07 27.80 9.04
N GLU A 309 -13.26 27.94 9.64
CA GLU A 309 -13.78 29.22 10.15
C GLU A 309 -13.05 29.68 11.42
N ALA A 310 -12.75 28.76 12.35
CA ALA A 310 -11.97 29.10 13.54
C ALA A 310 -10.54 29.55 13.22
N GLY A 311 -9.98 29.07 12.12
CA GLY A 311 -8.59 29.30 11.76
C GLY A 311 -7.60 28.65 12.73
N ALA A 312 -6.31 28.97 12.55
CA ALA A 312 -5.25 28.45 13.39
C ALA A 312 -5.29 29.08 14.79
N ALA A 313 -5.17 28.28 15.83
CA ALA A 313 -5.00 28.74 17.21
C ALA A 313 -3.51 28.83 17.55
N PRO A 314 -2.96 30.06 17.70
CA PRO A 314 -1.56 30.22 18.09
C PRO A 314 -1.27 29.48 19.41
N GLY A 315 -0.25 28.66 19.41
CA GLY A 315 0.15 27.92 20.60
C GLY A 315 -0.49 26.55 20.78
N LEU A 316 -1.57 26.22 20.06
CA LEU A 316 -2.18 24.89 20.08
C LEU A 316 -1.49 24.01 19.03
N THR A 317 -1.01 22.85 19.44
CA THR A 317 -0.39 21.85 18.56
C THR A 317 -1.03 20.49 18.84
N PHE A 318 -1.34 19.75 17.79
CA PHE A 318 -1.80 18.36 17.88
C PHE A 318 -0.76 17.41 17.31
N LEU A 319 -0.34 16.41 18.09
CA LEU A 319 0.45 15.28 17.62
C LEU A 319 -0.50 14.16 17.22
N PRO A 320 -0.50 13.70 15.95
CA PRO A 320 -1.51 12.74 15.48
C PRO A 320 -1.19 11.27 15.83
N TYR A 321 -0.09 10.95 16.50
CA TYR A 321 0.52 9.63 16.64
C TYR A 321 -0.23 8.66 17.57
N LEU A 322 -1.53 8.51 17.38
CA LEU A 322 -2.43 7.79 18.30
C LEU A 322 -2.14 6.28 18.41
N THR A 323 -1.51 5.71 17.40
CA THR A 323 -1.22 4.26 17.30
C THR A 323 0.26 3.95 17.12
N GLY A 324 1.15 4.83 17.58
CA GLY A 324 2.56 4.83 17.19
C GLY A 324 2.75 5.50 15.82
N GLU A 325 3.98 5.65 15.34
CA GLU A 325 4.22 6.20 14.01
C GLU A 325 5.38 5.49 13.30
N ARG A 326 5.25 5.43 11.95
CA ARG A 326 6.29 4.94 11.05
C ARG A 326 7.18 6.11 10.62
N THR A 327 7.08 6.56 9.37
CA THR A 327 7.90 7.66 8.84
C THR A 327 7.55 9.00 9.52
N PRO A 328 8.55 9.82 9.90
CA PRO A 328 9.99 9.52 9.89
C PRO A 328 10.51 8.88 11.19
N TRP A 329 9.66 8.74 12.19
CA TRP A 329 10.06 8.48 13.58
C TRP A 329 10.39 7.01 13.88
N LEU A 330 9.75 6.06 13.19
CA LEU A 330 9.83 4.61 13.45
C LEU A 330 9.60 4.27 14.94
N ASN A 331 8.66 4.98 15.57
CA ASN A 331 8.40 4.86 17.00
C ASN A 331 7.01 4.26 17.28
N PRO A 332 6.89 2.96 17.54
CA PRO A 332 5.61 2.33 17.86
C PRO A 332 5.04 2.75 19.22
N ALA A 333 5.88 3.30 20.11
CA ALA A 333 5.46 3.80 21.41
C ALA A 333 4.93 5.24 21.36
N ALA A 334 5.11 5.98 20.25
CA ALA A 334 4.63 7.35 20.12
C ALA A 334 3.13 7.43 20.40
N ARG A 335 2.72 8.50 21.10
CA ARG A 335 1.32 8.80 21.38
C ARG A 335 1.00 10.24 21.01
N GLY A 336 -0.28 10.49 20.74
CA GLY A 336 -0.79 11.77 20.28
C GLY A 336 -1.63 12.51 21.31
N GLY A 337 -1.95 13.76 20.97
CA GLY A 337 -2.79 14.62 21.78
C GLY A 337 -2.56 16.10 21.52
N TRP A 338 -3.33 16.94 22.18
CA TRP A 338 -3.16 18.40 22.11
C TRP A 338 -2.23 18.89 23.22
N LEU A 339 -1.32 19.77 22.85
CA LEU A 339 -0.56 20.59 23.77
C LEU A 339 -0.81 22.08 23.53
N GLY A 340 -0.92 22.85 24.63
CA GLY A 340 -1.19 24.29 24.56
C GLY A 340 -2.70 24.63 24.61
N LEU A 341 -3.55 23.74 25.13
CA LEU A 341 -4.94 24.04 25.40
C LEU A 341 -5.08 25.17 26.42
N GLY A 342 -5.94 26.13 26.14
CA GLY A 342 -6.31 27.22 27.03
C GLY A 342 -7.81 27.26 27.30
N LEU A 343 -8.22 27.95 28.37
CA LEU A 343 -9.62 28.17 28.67
C LEU A 343 -10.28 28.93 27.51
N GLY A 344 -11.48 28.49 27.12
CA GLY A 344 -12.24 29.12 26.05
C GLY A 344 -11.85 28.74 24.63
N MET A 345 -10.92 27.80 24.42
CA MET A 345 -10.68 27.26 23.09
C MET A 345 -11.91 26.54 22.55
N SER A 346 -12.28 26.89 21.32
CA SER A 346 -13.42 26.26 20.65
C SER A 346 -13.04 24.86 20.14
N ARG A 347 -14.02 23.98 20.02
CA ARG A 347 -13.82 22.67 19.40
C ARG A 347 -13.41 22.79 17.92
N GLY A 348 -13.80 23.87 17.22
CA GLY A 348 -13.32 24.18 15.87
C GLY A 348 -11.83 24.45 15.82
N ALA A 349 -11.27 25.19 16.79
CA ALA A 349 -9.83 25.40 16.91
C ALA A 349 -9.07 24.10 17.23
N MET A 350 -9.64 23.22 18.06
CA MET A 350 -9.07 21.89 18.33
C MET A 350 -9.07 21.01 17.07
N MET A 351 -10.17 21.01 16.31
CA MET A 351 -10.25 20.27 15.04
C MET A 351 -9.30 20.84 13.99
N ARG A 352 -9.14 22.18 13.92
CA ARG A 352 -8.14 22.82 13.05
C ARG A 352 -6.72 22.38 13.39
N ALA A 353 -6.36 22.35 14.66
CA ALA A 353 -5.07 21.86 15.11
C ALA A 353 -4.85 20.37 14.73
N ALA A 354 -5.90 19.55 14.70
CA ALA A 354 -5.81 18.17 14.25
C ALA A 354 -5.53 18.06 12.75
N PHE A 355 -6.22 18.85 11.91
CA PHE A 355 -5.89 18.93 10.48
C PHE A 355 -4.46 19.40 10.25
N GLU A 356 -4.00 20.42 10.96
CA GLU A 356 -2.61 20.90 10.86
C GLU A 356 -1.61 19.83 11.32
N GLY A 357 -1.85 19.15 12.44
CA GLY A 357 -0.97 18.09 12.96
C GLY A 357 -0.82 16.93 11.97
N VAL A 358 -1.91 16.50 11.33
CA VAL A 358 -1.86 15.49 10.27
C VAL A 358 -1.11 16.00 9.03
N ALA A 359 -1.37 17.24 8.60
CA ALA A 359 -0.63 17.85 7.50
C ALA A 359 0.88 17.96 7.81
N PHE A 360 1.25 18.29 9.06
CA PHE A 360 2.65 18.35 9.50
C PHE A 360 3.31 16.97 9.56
N SER A 361 2.58 15.92 9.94
CA SER A 361 3.09 14.55 9.86
C SER A 361 3.39 14.15 8.41
N LEU A 362 2.50 14.46 7.46
CA LEU A 362 2.72 14.28 6.03
C LEU A 362 3.92 15.13 5.53
N ARG A 363 4.06 16.38 6.04
CA ARG A 363 5.21 17.23 5.73
C ARG A 363 6.53 16.62 6.21
N ALA A 364 6.58 16.07 7.42
CA ALA A 364 7.76 15.38 7.92
C ALA A 364 8.14 14.20 7.02
N GLY A 365 7.15 13.48 6.49
CA GLY A 365 7.36 12.40 5.52
C GLY A 365 7.94 12.89 4.19
N ILE A 366 7.39 13.95 3.60
CA ILE A 366 7.91 14.49 2.32
C ILE A 366 9.28 15.15 2.50
N ASP A 367 9.55 15.75 3.66
CA ASP A 367 10.85 16.32 3.97
C ASP A 367 11.94 15.24 4.08
N ALA A 368 11.62 14.07 4.68
CA ALA A 368 12.52 12.91 4.66
C ALA A 368 12.81 12.43 3.22
N ILE A 369 11.80 12.41 2.34
CA ILE A 369 11.97 12.09 0.92
C ILE A 369 12.89 13.13 0.24
N ARG A 370 12.67 14.43 0.47
CA ARG A 370 13.50 15.50 -0.10
C ARG A 370 14.94 15.43 0.39
N GLN A 371 15.14 15.15 1.68
CA GLN A 371 16.48 14.96 2.26
C GLN A 371 17.23 13.76 1.66
N SER A 372 16.52 12.74 1.17
CA SER A 372 17.11 11.63 0.43
C SER A 372 17.40 11.94 -1.05
N GLY A 373 17.31 13.22 -1.46
CA GLY A 373 17.69 13.72 -2.78
C GLY A 373 16.57 13.76 -3.81
N ALA A 374 15.32 13.45 -3.47
CA ALA A 374 14.22 13.53 -4.42
C ALA A 374 13.66 14.95 -4.53
N HIS A 375 13.36 15.38 -5.75
CA HIS A 375 12.63 16.63 -6.02
C HIS A 375 11.15 16.31 -6.20
N VAL A 376 10.27 16.93 -5.40
CA VAL A 376 8.82 16.66 -5.41
C VAL A 376 8.07 18.00 -5.51
N PRO A 377 7.84 18.52 -6.72
CA PRO A 377 7.11 19.78 -6.94
C PRO A 377 5.59 19.59 -6.96
N ALA A 378 5.13 18.41 -7.31
CA ALA A 378 3.72 18.08 -7.41
C ALA A 378 3.43 16.66 -6.91
N LEU A 379 2.20 16.44 -6.46
CA LEU A 379 1.70 15.13 -6.05
C LEU A 379 0.37 14.85 -6.74
N ARG A 380 0.25 13.68 -7.36
CA ARG A 380 -1.06 13.10 -7.66
C ARG A 380 -1.72 12.76 -6.33
N LEU A 381 -3.02 12.99 -6.23
CA LEU A 381 -3.78 12.80 -4.99
C LEU A 381 -4.82 11.70 -5.21
N ALA A 382 -4.70 10.60 -4.48
CA ALA A 382 -5.64 9.49 -4.51
C ALA A 382 -6.16 9.17 -3.10
N GLY A 383 -7.26 8.41 -3.04
CA GLY A 383 -7.92 8.03 -1.79
C GLY A 383 -9.04 8.99 -1.37
N GLY A 384 -9.94 8.48 -0.53
CA GLY A 384 -11.16 9.19 -0.12
C GLY A 384 -10.98 10.27 0.94
N GLY A 385 -9.80 10.40 1.53
CA GLY A 385 -9.55 11.28 2.69
C GLY A 385 -9.30 12.75 2.35
N SER A 386 -9.27 13.15 1.07
CA SER A 386 -8.89 14.51 0.65
C SER A 386 -9.88 15.10 -0.34
N VAL A 387 -11.15 15.18 0.05
CA VAL A 387 -12.23 15.69 -0.82
C VAL A 387 -12.55 17.17 -0.61
N ASP A 388 -12.38 17.70 0.61
CA ASP A 388 -12.67 19.11 0.93
C ASP A 388 -11.59 20.05 0.35
N ALA A 389 -12.02 21.10 -0.35
CA ALA A 389 -11.10 22.02 -1.01
C ALA A 389 -10.19 22.77 -0.03
N ARG A 390 -10.69 23.12 1.18
CA ARG A 390 -9.93 23.81 2.22
C ARG A 390 -8.84 22.90 2.80
N TRP A 391 -9.16 21.61 2.94
CA TRP A 391 -8.20 20.60 3.36
C TRP A 391 -7.10 20.40 2.30
N ARG A 392 -7.47 20.32 1.02
CA ARG A 392 -6.51 20.25 -0.09
C ARG A 392 -5.59 21.46 -0.11
N GLN A 393 -6.12 22.66 0.11
CA GLN A 393 -5.29 23.86 0.17
C GLN A 393 -4.32 23.83 1.36
N LEU A 394 -4.79 23.44 2.56
CA LEU A 394 -3.91 23.27 3.72
C LEU A 394 -2.79 22.25 3.47
N LEU A 395 -3.11 21.15 2.79
CA LEU A 395 -2.08 20.17 2.39
C LEU A 395 -1.08 20.78 1.40
N ALA A 396 -1.54 21.47 0.36
CA ALA A 396 -0.66 22.10 -0.63
C ALA A 396 0.28 23.12 0.03
N ASP A 397 -0.25 24.00 0.90
CA ASP A 397 0.51 25.00 1.63
C ASP A 397 1.53 24.35 2.58
N THR A 398 1.12 23.29 3.29
CA THR A 398 1.97 22.61 4.25
C THR A 398 3.09 21.83 3.57
N LEU A 399 2.78 21.10 2.51
CA LEU A 399 3.74 20.24 1.80
C LEU A 399 4.62 21.01 0.80
N HIS A 400 4.25 22.24 0.47
CA HIS A 400 4.85 23.06 -0.60
C HIS A 400 4.89 22.31 -1.94
N VAL A 401 3.73 21.80 -2.38
CA VAL A 401 3.55 21.08 -3.64
C VAL A 401 2.25 21.46 -4.32
N GLU A 402 2.21 21.31 -5.63
CA GLU A 402 0.93 21.27 -6.33
C GLU A 402 0.22 19.94 -6.08
N LEU A 403 -1.10 19.98 -5.89
CA LEU A 403 -1.94 18.79 -5.75
C LEU A 403 -2.82 18.60 -6.99
N HIS A 404 -2.75 17.42 -7.57
CA HIS A 404 -3.50 17.04 -8.75
C HIS A 404 -4.40 15.84 -8.44
N ALA A 405 -5.71 16.06 -8.35
CA ALA A 405 -6.67 14.97 -8.14
C ALA A 405 -6.73 14.04 -9.35
N VAL A 406 -6.69 12.75 -9.11
CA VAL A 406 -6.80 11.70 -10.12
C VAL A 406 -8.11 10.96 -9.89
N ASP A 407 -8.98 10.94 -10.90
CA ASP A 407 -10.20 10.15 -10.87
C ASP A 407 -9.91 8.71 -11.33
N CYS A 408 -9.48 7.88 -10.41
CA CYS A 408 -9.17 6.48 -10.65
C CYS A 408 -9.48 5.63 -9.40
N PRO A 409 -10.77 5.37 -9.09
CA PRO A 409 -11.18 4.71 -7.86
C PRO A 409 -10.67 3.27 -7.75
N ASN A 410 -10.39 2.60 -8.86
CA ASN A 410 -9.88 1.22 -8.93
C ASN A 410 -8.44 1.18 -9.44
N ALA A 411 -7.61 2.13 -9.02
CA ALA A 411 -6.24 2.31 -9.52
C ALA A 411 -5.39 1.03 -9.47
N ALA A 412 -5.48 0.23 -8.41
CA ALA A 412 -4.73 -1.02 -8.29
C ALA A 412 -5.18 -2.06 -9.35
N ALA A 413 -6.48 -2.25 -9.53
CA ALA A 413 -7.01 -3.13 -10.57
C ALA A 413 -6.69 -2.61 -11.98
N ARG A 414 -6.77 -1.27 -12.19
CA ARG A 414 -6.36 -0.66 -13.46
C ARG A 414 -4.88 -0.91 -13.76
N GLY A 415 -3.99 -0.67 -12.80
CA GLY A 415 -2.55 -0.94 -12.96
C GLY A 415 -2.27 -2.42 -13.23
N ALA A 416 -2.98 -3.33 -12.55
CA ALA A 416 -2.91 -4.76 -12.83
C ALA A 416 -3.32 -5.07 -14.28
N ALA A 417 -4.44 -4.53 -14.78
CA ALA A 417 -4.88 -4.71 -16.16
C ALA A 417 -3.83 -4.20 -17.17
N MET A 418 -3.16 -3.08 -16.87
CA MET A 418 -2.06 -2.55 -17.69
C MET A 418 -0.88 -3.53 -17.77
N LEU A 419 -0.50 -4.18 -16.66
CA LEU A 419 0.52 -5.23 -16.67
C LEU A 419 0.08 -6.43 -17.52
N GLY A 420 -1.20 -6.80 -17.47
CA GLY A 420 -1.77 -7.82 -18.34
C GLY A 420 -1.66 -7.46 -19.83
N ALA A 421 -1.94 -6.22 -20.19
CA ALA A 421 -1.83 -5.73 -21.56
C ALA A 421 -0.38 -5.76 -22.09
N ILE A 422 0.59 -5.42 -21.25
CA ILE A 422 2.03 -5.53 -21.58
C ILE A 422 2.39 -7.01 -21.77
N ALA A 423 2.00 -7.90 -20.86
CA ALA A 423 2.26 -9.34 -20.97
C ALA A 423 1.72 -9.95 -22.26
N ALA A 424 0.62 -9.40 -22.78
CA ALA A 424 0.03 -9.80 -24.06
C ALA A 424 0.67 -9.12 -25.29
N GLY A 425 1.68 -8.26 -25.09
CA GLY A 425 2.35 -7.53 -26.18
C GLY A 425 1.52 -6.40 -26.80
N HIS A 426 0.48 -5.95 -26.11
CA HIS A 426 -0.37 -4.85 -26.60
C HIS A 426 0.25 -3.48 -26.36
N TRP A 427 0.87 -3.30 -25.19
CA TRP A 427 1.67 -2.12 -24.84
C TRP A 427 3.10 -2.50 -24.50
N GLN A 428 3.99 -1.51 -24.61
CA GLN A 428 5.32 -1.56 -24.07
C GLN A 428 5.37 -0.74 -22.76
N ALA A 429 6.41 -0.90 -21.96
CA ALA A 429 6.56 -0.11 -20.73
C ALA A 429 6.61 1.41 -21.01
N ASP A 430 7.19 1.82 -22.13
CA ASP A 430 7.29 3.23 -22.54
C ASP A 430 5.94 3.86 -22.91
N ASP A 431 4.92 3.06 -23.27
CA ASP A 431 3.58 3.56 -23.59
C ASP A 431 2.81 4.03 -22.35
N LEU A 432 3.19 3.55 -21.16
CA LEU A 432 2.44 3.73 -19.92
C LEU A 432 2.24 5.19 -19.52
N ALA A 433 3.22 6.04 -19.80
CA ALA A 433 3.13 7.49 -19.51
C ALA A 433 1.97 8.15 -20.30
N SER A 434 1.73 7.71 -21.54
CA SER A 434 0.65 8.23 -22.39
C SER A 434 -0.74 7.77 -21.95
N LEU A 435 -0.80 6.69 -21.16
CA LEU A 435 -2.03 6.11 -20.63
C LEU A 435 -2.40 6.68 -19.24
N ALA A 436 -1.61 7.63 -18.71
CA ALA A 436 -1.90 8.22 -17.42
C ALA A 436 -3.32 8.83 -17.38
N PRO A 437 -4.11 8.57 -16.31
CA PRO A 437 -5.42 9.17 -16.17
C PRO A 437 -5.30 10.68 -16.05
N THR A 438 -6.32 11.39 -16.49
CA THR A 438 -6.37 12.87 -16.38
C THR A 438 -6.20 13.27 -14.91
N ALA A 439 -5.26 14.15 -14.66
CA ALA A 439 -5.03 14.74 -13.36
C ALA A 439 -5.41 16.21 -13.39
N THR A 440 -6.33 16.62 -12.52
CA THR A 440 -6.81 17.99 -12.42
C THR A 440 -6.13 18.70 -11.24
N ARG A 441 -5.48 19.83 -11.48
CA ARG A 441 -4.91 20.65 -10.40
C ARG A 441 -6.03 21.14 -9.49
N VAL A 442 -5.97 20.77 -8.20
CA VAL A 442 -7.01 21.09 -7.20
C VAL A 442 -6.53 22.02 -6.09
N ALA A 443 -5.22 22.16 -5.92
CA ALA A 443 -4.60 23.14 -5.03
C ALA A 443 -3.16 23.40 -5.47
N GLY A 444 -2.63 24.56 -5.11
CA GLY A 444 -1.22 24.90 -5.27
C GLY A 444 -0.72 25.63 -4.02
N PRO A 445 0.58 25.54 -3.72
CA PRO A 445 1.13 26.10 -2.50
C PRO A 445 1.03 27.62 -2.50
N GLN A 446 0.67 28.17 -1.33
CA GLN A 446 0.73 29.59 -1.02
C GLN A 446 1.70 29.76 0.14
N ASP A 447 2.52 30.80 0.08
CA ASP A 447 3.45 31.11 1.15
C ASP A 447 2.68 31.50 2.42
N ASN A 448 2.97 30.82 3.51
CA ASN A 448 2.36 31.05 4.81
C ASN A 448 3.42 30.90 5.93
N ALA A 449 4.03 32.02 6.30
CA ALA A 449 5.09 32.07 7.31
C ALA A 449 4.61 31.55 8.68
N ASP A 450 3.34 31.79 9.03
CA ASP A 450 2.77 31.31 10.29
C ASP A 450 2.65 29.77 10.28
N LEU A 451 2.29 29.17 9.15
CA LEU A 451 2.20 27.72 9.01
C LEU A 451 3.59 27.07 9.13
N ALA A 452 4.62 27.69 8.52
CA ALA A 452 6.01 27.23 8.63
C ALA A 452 6.51 27.30 10.10
N THR A 453 6.17 28.36 10.82
CA THR A 453 6.51 28.53 12.25
C THR A 453 5.82 27.44 13.11
N ARG A 454 4.54 27.14 12.82
CA ARG A 454 3.81 26.09 13.53
C ARG A 454 4.35 24.68 13.22
N TYR A 455 4.79 24.45 11.98
CA TYR A 455 5.47 23.19 11.63
C TYR A 455 6.79 23.02 12.40
N THR A 456 7.62 24.05 12.48
CA THR A 456 8.86 24.00 13.27
C THR A 456 8.56 23.67 14.73
N ARG A 457 7.53 24.28 15.30
CA ARG A 457 7.07 24.00 16.67
C ARG A 457 6.55 22.57 16.82
N PHE A 458 5.87 22.03 15.83
CA PHE A 458 5.39 20.64 15.82
C PHE A 458 6.57 19.64 15.90
N ILE A 459 7.62 19.85 15.11
CA ILE A 459 8.83 19.02 15.12
C ILE A 459 9.57 19.13 16.46
N ASP A 460 9.76 20.36 16.99
CA ASP A 460 10.38 20.58 18.30
C ASP A 460 9.57 19.90 19.43
N LEU A 461 8.24 19.99 19.38
CA LEU A 461 7.36 19.35 20.36
C LEU A 461 7.56 17.84 20.38
N TYR A 462 7.58 17.17 19.22
CA TYR A 462 7.81 15.73 19.17
C TYR A 462 9.13 15.35 19.84
N GLY A 463 10.22 16.02 19.49
CA GLY A 463 11.53 15.75 20.08
C GLY A 463 11.57 15.93 21.61
N ARG A 464 10.74 16.84 22.16
CA ARG A 464 10.65 17.04 23.61
C ARG A 464 9.83 15.96 24.35
N VAL A 465 8.80 15.41 23.68
CA VAL A 465 7.91 14.40 24.29
C VAL A 465 8.33 12.97 23.97
N GLU A 466 9.16 12.74 22.96
CA GLU A 466 9.64 11.42 22.57
C GLU A 466 10.24 10.61 23.72
N PRO A 467 11.13 11.18 24.59
CA PRO A 467 11.69 10.45 25.73
C PRO A 467 10.63 9.96 26.72
N TRP A 468 9.50 10.67 26.81
CA TRP A 468 8.39 10.27 27.69
C TRP A 468 7.69 9.00 27.18
N PHE A 469 7.60 8.80 25.86
CA PHE A 469 7.03 7.58 25.27
C PHE A 469 7.89 6.35 25.50
N ALA A 470 9.23 6.51 25.62
CA ALA A 470 10.16 5.42 25.86
C ALA A 470 10.15 4.94 27.32
N SER A 471 9.54 5.69 28.25
CA SER A 471 9.43 5.29 29.64
C SER A 471 8.48 4.11 29.80
N PRO A 472 8.77 3.08 30.62
CA PRO A 472 7.86 1.99 30.89
C PRO A 472 6.52 2.55 31.35
N GLN A 473 5.45 2.24 30.65
CA GLN A 473 4.11 2.50 31.15
C GLN A 473 3.85 1.45 32.23
N THR A 474 3.98 1.88 33.50
CA THR A 474 3.65 1.09 34.71
C THR A 474 2.18 0.74 34.75
#